data_b0f98bd764bb29277b67e1f31bff5be3
#
_entry.id   b0f98bd764bb29277b67e1f31bff5be3
#
_cell.length_a   1.000
_cell.length_b   1.000
_cell.length_c   1.000
_cell.angle_alpha   90.00
_cell.angle_beta   90.00
_cell.angle_gamma   90.00
#
_symmetry.space_group_name_H-M   'P 1'
#
loop_
_entity.id
_entity.type
_entity.pdbx_description
1 polymer ?
#
loop_
_entity_poly.entity_id
_entity_poly.type
_entity_poly.pdbx_seq_one_letter_code
_entity_poly.pdbx_strand_id
1 'polypeptide(L)'
;MSNRLQLTVPPEQSGQRIDKFLQEALPELSRSQAQKWLAQGMVELDGAPAGKNDRLKAGAQLSVLLPQAVQGEEEPDWEAVLHPQTEPQPQEIPLDIVYEDEHLLVVNKPKHMVVHPGAGNSEGTLVNALLWHCGEHLARCNGIERAGIVHRIDKDTSGLLVCAKDDLSYRGLAEQIQEHTVDRFYETVVYGNLKEDEGTIDLPIGRSLKDRKKMAVRLDCLQPDGTVEGARQAVTHYQVLRRYNGFTHLRCRLETGRTHQIRVHLAYLGCPVAGDEVYGPKKPIRRLEGQCLHARALGFTHPISGERLYFESELPDYFTSFLRTLVPREEE
;
A
#
# COMPACT_ATOMS: atom_id res chain seq x y z
N MET A 1 -42.86 -1.95 -2.27
CA MET A 1 -42.50 -3.00 -3.27
C MET A 1 -41.10 -3.43 -2.95
N SER A 2 -40.78 -4.72 -2.86
CA SER A 2 -39.45 -5.17 -2.48
C SER A 2 -38.46 -4.79 -3.59
N ASN A 3 -37.42 -4.06 -3.24
CA ASN A 3 -36.39 -3.61 -4.17
C ASN A 3 -35.42 -4.81 -4.47
N ARG A 4 -35.91 -5.79 -5.26
CA ARG A 4 -35.17 -6.99 -5.64
C ARG A 4 -34.84 -6.95 -7.12
N LEU A 5 -33.56 -7.01 -7.44
CA LEU A 5 -33.06 -7.16 -8.79
C LEU A 5 -33.02 -8.65 -9.15
N GLN A 6 -33.59 -9.02 -10.31
CA GLN A 6 -33.57 -10.39 -10.83
C GLN A 6 -32.54 -10.49 -11.94
N LEU A 7 -31.64 -11.44 -11.85
CA LEU A 7 -30.61 -11.75 -12.86
C LEU A 7 -30.73 -13.22 -13.28
N THR A 8 -30.64 -13.49 -14.58
CA THR A 8 -30.61 -14.86 -15.11
C THR A 8 -29.22 -15.19 -15.61
N VAL A 9 -28.68 -16.33 -15.23
CA VAL A 9 -27.34 -16.77 -15.62
C VAL A 9 -27.34 -17.21 -17.08
N PRO A 10 -26.60 -16.56 -17.97
CA PRO A 10 -26.52 -16.96 -19.36
C PRO A 10 -25.66 -18.24 -19.53
N PRO A 11 -25.88 -19.02 -20.60
CA PRO A 11 -25.22 -20.32 -20.81
C PRO A 11 -23.69 -20.25 -20.76
N GLU A 12 -23.09 -19.19 -21.29
CA GLU A 12 -21.64 -18.95 -21.36
C GLU A 12 -20.99 -18.70 -19.99
N GLN A 13 -21.78 -18.37 -18.98
CA GLN A 13 -21.30 -18.11 -17.60
C GLN A 13 -21.60 -19.31 -16.67
N SER A 14 -22.03 -20.44 -17.22
CA SER A 14 -22.21 -21.66 -16.45
C SER A 14 -20.89 -22.17 -15.85
N GLY A 15 -20.90 -22.57 -14.58
CA GLY A 15 -19.72 -23.00 -13.83
C GLY A 15 -18.92 -21.87 -13.20
N GLN A 16 -19.24 -20.61 -13.51
CA GLN A 16 -18.61 -19.43 -12.90
C GLN A 16 -18.99 -19.30 -11.43
N ARG A 17 -18.11 -18.70 -10.64
CA ARG A 17 -18.41 -18.37 -9.23
C ARG A 17 -19.38 -17.19 -9.16
N ILE A 18 -20.31 -17.28 -8.22
CA ILE A 18 -21.36 -16.26 -8.02
C ILE A 18 -20.79 -14.85 -7.73
N ASP A 19 -19.68 -14.74 -6.97
CA ASP A 19 -19.05 -13.46 -6.67
C ASP A 19 -18.46 -12.78 -7.92
N LYS A 20 -17.99 -13.58 -8.89
CA LYS A 20 -17.46 -13.06 -10.16
C LYS A 20 -18.60 -12.69 -11.12
N PHE A 21 -19.65 -13.52 -11.17
CA PHE A 21 -20.83 -13.23 -11.96
C PHE A 21 -21.51 -11.92 -11.55
N LEU A 22 -21.70 -11.70 -10.25
CA LEU A 22 -22.29 -10.48 -9.71
C LEU A 22 -21.48 -9.24 -10.10
N GLN A 23 -20.16 -9.31 -10.07
CA GLN A 23 -19.28 -8.22 -10.50
C GLN A 23 -19.39 -7.93 -12.01
N GLU A 24 -19.56 -8.96 -12.84
CA GLU A 24 -19.70 -8.80 -14.30
C GLU A 24 -21.11 -8.31 -14.68
N ALA A 25 -22.15 -8.79 -13.97
CA ALA A 25 -23.53 -8.40 -14.19
C ALA A 25 -23.88 -7.01 -13.61
N LEU A 26 -23.13 -6.60 -12.58
CA LEU A 26 -23.24 -5.31 -11.90
C LEU A 26 -21.84 -4.67 -11.86
N PRO A 27 -21.43 -3.97 -12.94
CA PRO A 27 -20.08 -3.41 -13.07
C PRO A 27 -19.65 -2.49 -11.92
N GLU A 28 -20.62 -1.89 -11.26
CA GLU A 28 -20.46 -1.00 -10.10
C GLU A 28 -20.19 -1.77 -8.79
N LEU A 29 -20.44 -3.08 -8.76
CA LEU A 29 -20.25 -3.92 -7.59
C LEU A 29 -18.84 -4.50 -7.56
N SER A 30 -18.01 -4.07 -6.60
CA SER A 30 -16.70 -4.69 -6.41
C SER A 30 -16.83 -6.13 -5.91
N ARG A 31 -15.85 -6.99 -6.25
CA ARG A 31 -15.86 -8.41 -5.81
C ARG A 31 -15.93 -8.57 -4.30
N SER A 32 -15.31 -7.67 -3.54
CA SER A 32 -15.37 -7.67 -2.07
C SER A 32 -16.76 -7.32 -1.55
N GLN A 33 -17.48 -6.43 -2.22
CA GLN A 33 -18.88 -6.10 -1.90
C GLN A 33 -19.82 -7.24 -2.26
N ALA A 34 -19.65 -7.86 -3.44
CA ALA A 34 -20.41 -9.06 -3.80
C ALA A 34 -20.28 -10.15 -2.73
N GLN A 35 -19.07 -10.40 -2.21
CA GLN A 35 -18.84 -11.36 -1.13
C GLN A 35 -19.48 -10.92 0.20
N LYS A 36 -19.53 -9.64 0.49
CA LYS A 36 -20.21 -9.09 1.67
C LYS A 36 -21.74 -9.29 1.58
N TRP A 37 -22.34 -8.99 0.43
CA TRP A 37 -23.77 -9.21 0.19
C TRP A 37 -24.16 -10.67 0.30
N LEU A 38 -23.35 -11.58 -0.26
CA LEU A 38 -23.51 -13.02 -0.09
C LEU A 38 -23.44 -13.45 1.37
N ALA A 39 -22.49 -12.92 2.14
CA ALA A 39 -22.33 -13.21 3.57
C ALA A 39 -23.49 -12.66 4.43
N GLN A 40 -24.13 -11.59 3.98
CA GLN A 40 -25.30 -10.96 4.64
C GLN A 40 -26.66 -11.59 4.22
N GLY A 41 -26.65 -12.59 3.34
CA GLY A 41 -27.86 -13.23 2.84
C GLY A 41 -28.71 -12.34 1.91
N MET A 42 -28.11 -11.31 1.33
CA MET A 42 -28.79 -10.38 0.42
C MET A 42 -28.93 -10.93 -1.01
N VAL A 43 -28.31 -12.08 -1.29
CA VAL A 43 -28.34 -12.75 -2.60
C VAL A 43 -28.92 -14.14 -2.44
N GLU A 44 -29.94 -14.43 -3.20
CA GLU A 44 -30.57 -15.76 -3.30
C GLU A 44 -30.28 -16.35 -4.68
N LEU A 45 -30.00 -17.63 -4.74
CA LEU A 45 -29.83 -18.44 -5.94
C LEU A 45 -30.96 -19.48 -5.98
N ASP A 46 -31.80 -19.42 -7.01
CA ASP A 46 -32.97 -20.31 -7.19
C ASP A 46 -33.88 -20.34 -5.91
N GLY A 47 -34.02 -19.20 -5.24
CA GLY A 47 -34.86 -19.02 -4.06
C GLY A 47 -34.23 -19.42 -2.72
N ALA A 48 -32.96 -19.82 -2.69
CA ALA A 48 -32.20 -20.12 -1.48
C ALA A 48 -31.03 -19.15 -1.26
N PRO A 49 -30.65 -18.84 0.00
CA PRO A 49 -29.49 -17.99 0.27
C PRO A 49 -28.23 -18.51 -0.41
N ALA A 50 -27.55 -17.66 -1.17
CA ALA A 50 -26.39 -18.04 -1.95
C ALA A 50 -25.09 -17.88 -1.14
N GLY A 51 -24.18 -18.85 -1.28
CA GLY A 51 -22.86 -18.84 -0.65
C GLY A 51 -21.77 -18.32 -1.58
N LYS A 52 -20.72 -17.70 -1.04
CA LYS A 52 -19.59 -17.15 -1.81
C LYS A 52 -18.85 -18.14 -2.70
N ASN A 53 -19.00 -19.44 -2.45
CA ASN A 53 -18.33 -20.51 -3.20
C ASN A 53 -19.27 -21.19 -4.20
N ASP A 54 -20.54 -20.78 -4.27
CA ASP A 54 -21.50 -21.39 -5.17
C ASP A 54 -21.10 -21.15 -6.63
N ARG A 55 -21.29 -22.20 -7.44
CA ARG A 55 -21.09 -22.17 -8.88
C ARG A 55 -22.43 -22.14 -9.58
N LEU A 56 -22.55 -21.24 -10.51
CA LEU A 56 -23.77 -20.97 -11.24
C LEU A 56 -24.03 -22.04 -12.31
N LYS A 57 -25.30 -22.35 -12.54
CA LYS A 57 -25.75 -23.16 -13.68
C LYS A 57 -26.43 -22.27 -14.70
N ALA A 58 -26.34 -22.62 -15.97
CA ALA A 58 -27.09 -21.94 -17.02
C ALA A 58 -28.59 -21.92 -16.71
N GLY A 59 -29.22 -20.73 -16.84
CA GLY A 59 -30.63 -20.53 -16.54
C GLY A 59 -30.98 -20.33 -15.07
N ALA A 60 -30.04 -20.47 -14.14
CA ALA A 60 -30.27 -20.20 -12.72
C ALA A 60 -30.70 -18.74 -12.47
N GLN A 61 -31.60 -18.54 -11.52
CA GLN A 61 -32.16 -17.24 -11.18
C GLN A 61 -31.50 -16.69 -9.91
N LEU A 62 -30.88 -15.51 -10.02
CA LEU A 62 -30.39 -14.79 -8.86
C LEU A 62 -31.38 -13.68 -8.49
N SER A 63 -31.73 -13.60 -7.22
CA SER A 63 -32.48 -12.52 -6.64
C SER A 63 -31.58 -11.74 -5.69
N VAL A 64 -31.27 -10.49 -6.02
CA VAL A 64 -30.43 -9.62 -5.22
C VAL A 64 -31.31 -8.61 -4.50
N LEU A 65 -31.32 -8.65 -3.16
CA LEU A 65 -32.00 -7.67 -2.33
C LEU A 65 -31.19 -6.39 -2.31
N LEU A 66 -31.68 -5.35 -2.99
CA LEU A 66 -31.06 -4.02 -2.91
C LEU A 66 -31.43 -3.39 -1.57
N PRO A 67 -30.50 -2.68 -0.88
CA PRO A 67 -30.81 -1.98 0.36
C PRO A 67 -32.00 -1.03 0.16
N GLN A 68 -32.98 -1.06 1.09
CA GLN A 68 -34.14 -0.14 1.03
C GLN A 68 -33.71 1.26 1.46
N ALA A 69 -34.13 2.27 0.70
CA ALA A 69 -34.18 3.65 1.17
C ALA A 69 -35.19 3.77 2.32
N VAL A 70 -34.78 4.37 3.43
CA VAL A 70 -35.67 4.73 4.52
C VAL A 70 -36.61 5.83 3.98
N GLN A 71 -37.92 5.63 4.08
CA GLN A 71 -38.91 6.61 3.61
C GLN A 71 -38.76 7.91 4.40
N GLY A 72 -38.43 9.01 3.72
CA GLY A 72 -38.43 10.36 4.27
C GLY A 72 -37.15 11.18 4.08
N GLU A 73 -36.11 10.64 3.55
CA GLU A 73 -34.91 11.38 3.17
C GLU A 73 -34.72 11.33 1.64
N GLU A 74 -34.07 12.34 1.06
CA GLU A 74 -33.73 12.42 -0.36
C GLU A 74 -33.23 11.06 -0.89
N GLU A 75 -33.55 10.72 -2.15
CA GLU A 75 -33.13 9.44 -2.73
C GLU A 75 -31.66 9.18 -2.34
N PRO A 76 -31.34 8.02 -1.74
CA PRO A 76 -29.97 7.73 -1.37
C PRO A 76 -29.11 7.86 -2.62
N ASP A 77 -28.02 8.60 -2.52
CA ASP A 77 -26.99 8.58 -3.51
C ASP A 77 -26.47 7.14 -3.62
N TRP A 78 -26.99 6.40 -4.59
CA TRP A 78 -26.65 4.99 -4.81
C TRP A 78 -25.18 4.82 -5.16
N GLU A 79 -24.54 5.83 -5.73
CA GLU A 79 -23.09 5.88 -5.94
C GLU A 79 -22.36 5.88 -4.58
N ALA A 80 -22.84 6.61 -3.60
CA ALA A 80 -22.31 6.64 -2.24
C ALA A 80 -22.61 5.33 -1.45
N VAL A 81 -23.74 4.65 -1.73
CA VAL A 81 -24.09 3.36 -1.10
C VAL A 81 -23.32 2.20 -1.73
N LEU A 82 -23.11 2.24 -3.04
CA LEU A 82 -22.35 1.23 -3.81
C LEU A 82 -20.84 1.41 -3.62
N HIS A 83 -20.40 2.64 -3.39
CA HIS A 83 -19.03 3.01 -3.04
C HIS A 83 -19.00 3.64 -1.64
N PRO A 84 -19.08 2.85 -0.54
CA PRO A 84 -18.94 3.37 0.83
C PRO A 84 -17.51 3.83 1.15
N GLN A 85 -16.64 3.93 0.19
CA GLN A 85 -15.46 4.77 0.23
C GLN A 85 -15.91 6.13 -0.32
N THR A 86 -16.32 7.01 0.59
CA THR A 86 -16.42 8.43 0.27
C THR A 86 -15.12 8.83 -0.43
N GLU A 87 -15.25 9.42 -1.61
CA GLU A 87 -14.09 10.01 -2.29
C GLU A 87 -13.26 10.80 -1.28
N PRO A 88 -11.93 10.65 -1.27
CA PRO A 88 -11.11 11.37 -0.32
C PRO A 88 -11.38 12.87 -0.48
N GLN A 89 -11.82 13.50 0.60
CA GLN A 89 -12.11 14.93 0.58
C GLN A 89 -10.81 15.73 0.74
N PRO A 90 -10.67 16.87 0.06
CA PRO A 90 -9.58 17.80 0.30
C PRO A 90 -9.52 18.21 1.77
N GLN A 91 -8.35 18.17 2.40
CA GLN A 91 -8.15 18.60 3.79
C GLN A 91 -6.94 19.50 3.89
N GLU A 92 -7.07 20.61 4.61
CA GLU A 92 -5.98 21.55 4.89
C GLU A 92 -4.98 20.93 5.87
N ILE A 93 -4.08 20.10 5.34
CA ILE A 93 -3.01 19.45 6.09
C ILE A 93 -1.69 20.00 5.56
N PRO A 94 -0.83 20.58 6.42
CA PRO A 94 0.47 21.09 5.99
C PRO A 94 1.33 20.01 5.35
N LEU A 95 1.92 20.31 4.19
CA LEU A 95 2.87 19.46 3.48
C LEU A 95 4.28 20.06 3.59
N ASP A 96 5.26 19.23 3.90
CA ASP A 96 6.67 19.57 3.75
C ASP A 96 7.07 19.27 2.32
N ILE A 97 6.99 20.31 1.45
CA ILE A 97 7.27 20.24 0.01
C ILE A 97 8.74 20.54 -0.22
N VAL A 98 9.48 19.55 -0.71
CA VAL A 98 10.91 19.64 -1.01
C VAL A 98 11.13 20.21 -2.41
N TYR A 99 10.24 19.90 -3.34
CA TYR A 99 10.26 20.39 -4.71
C TYR A 99 8.85 20.40 -5.27
N GLU A 100 8.55 21.36 -6.11
CA GLU A 100 7.30 21.44 -6.86
C GLU A 100 7.48 22.22 -8.16
N ASP A 101 6.88 21.71 -9.24
CA ASP A 101 6.72 22.40 -10.50
C ASP A 101 5.29 22.24 -11.05
N GLU A 102 5.09 22.46 -12.34
CA GLU A 102 3.79 22.34 -12.99
C GLU A 102 3.29 20.87 -13.05
N HIS A 103 4.21 19.91 -13.07
CA HIS A 103 3.96 18.51 -13.42
C HIS A 103 4.01 17.52 -12.24
N LEU A 104 4.82 17.81 -11.24
CA LEU A 104 5.01 16.94 -10.09
C LEU A 104 5.41 17.71 -8.82
N LEU A 105 5.33 17.03 -7.69
CA LEU A 105 5.89 17.52 -6.43
C LEU A 105 6.58 16.40 -5.67
N VAL A 106 7.61 16.75 -4.90
CA VAL A 106 8.30 15.86 -3.96
C VAL A 106 7.98 16.33 -2.55
N VAL A 107 7.40 15.44 -1.76
CA VAL A 107 7.03 15.71 -0.37
C VAL A 107 7.86 14.88 0.60
N ASN A 108 8.22 15.47 1.72
CA ASN A 108 8.80 14.77 2.86
C ASN A 108 7.67 14.40 3.85
N LYS A 109 7.11 13.19 3.68
CA LYS A 109 5.97 12.72 4.47
C LYS A 109 6.35 12.56 5.94
N PRO A 110 5.59 13.13 6.88
CA PRO A 110 5.81 12.88 8.31
C PRO A 110 5.48 11.43 8.68
N LYS A 111 5.98 11.00 9.83
CA LYS A 111 5.55 9.76 10.49
C LYS A 111 4.06 9.83 10.83
N HIS A 112 3.39 8.69 10.99
CA HIS A 112 1.97 8.52 11.34
C HIS A 112 0.96 8.94 10.26
N MET A 113 1.40 9.51 9.15
CA MET A 113 0.54 9.83 8.02
C MET A 113 0.44 8.63 7.06
N VAL A 114 -0.78 8.20 6.77
CA VAL A 114 -1.06 7.20 5.72
C VAL A 114 -1.00 7.88 4.35
N VAL A 115 -0.50 7.19 3.34
CA VAL A 115 -0.38 7.78 2.00
C VAL A 115 -1.74 7.97 1.33
N HIS A 116 -2.61 6.96 1.35
CA HIS A 116 -3.93 7.02 0.71
C HIS A 116 -5.00 6.39 1.61
N PRO A 117 -6.28 6.78 1.48
CA PRO A 117 -7.36 6.23 2.27
C PRO A 117 -7.44 4.71 2.21
N GLY A 118 -7.89 4.11 3.29
CA GLY A 118 -8.04 2.66 3.42
C GLY A 118 -8.74 2.28 4.73
N ALA A 119 -8.95 1.00 4.96
CA ALA A 119 -9.63 0.51 6.14
C ALA A 119 -9.02 1.06 7.44
N GLY A 120 -9.82 1.81 8.21
CA GLY A 120 -9.42 2.44 9.47
C GLY A 120 -8.68 3.79 9.33
N ASN A 121 -8.49 4.31 8.13
CA ASN A 121 -7.90 5.63 7.87
C ASN A 121 -8.56 6.23 6.62
N SER A 122 -9.79 6.74 6.76
CA SER A 122 -10.54 7.36 5.65
C SER A 122 -10.11 8.80 5.38
N GLU A 123 -9.51 9.46 6.36
CA GLU A 123 -9.16 10.87 6.38
C GLU A 123 -7.73 11.07 6.93
N GLY A 124 -7.21 12.30 6.83
CA GLY A 124 -5.89 12.64 7.34
C GLY A 124 -4.74 12.02 6.56
N THR A 125 -4.98 11.63 5.29
CA THR A 125 -3.97 10.98 4.46
C THR A 125 -3.22 11.98 3.59
N LEU A 126 -2.09 11.54 3.02
CA LEU A 126 -1.35 12.36 2.06
C LEU A 126 -2.23 12.75 0.85
N VAL A 127 -3.09 11.84 0.37
CA VAL A 127 -4.02 12.14 -0.73
C VAL A 127 -4.98 13.28 -0.35
N ASN A 128 -5.53 13.30 0.88
CA ASN A 128 -6.40 14.41 1.32
C ASN A 128 -5.66 15.75 1.30
N ALA A 129 -4.39 15.77 1.75
CA ALA A 129 -3.55 16.97 1.72
C ALA A 129 -3.20 17.40 0.29
N LEU A 130 -2.86 16.44 -0.59
CA LEU A 130 -2.56 16.72 -2.00
C LEU A 130 -3.79 17.26 -2.76
N LEU A 131 -4.98 16.71 -2.50
CA LEU A 131 -6.23 17.23 -3.08
C LEU A 131 -6.51 18.67 -2.65
N TRP A 132 -6.18 19.04 -1.41
CA TRP A 132 -6.29 20.41 -0.95
C TRP A 132 -5.26 21.31 -1.62
N HIS A 133 -3.99 20.90 -1.66
CA HIS A 133 -2.87 21.69 -2.17
C HIS A 133 -2.94 21.89 -3.69
N CYS A 134 -3.16 20.80 -4.45
CA CYS A 134 -3.13 20.82 -5.91
C CYS A 134 -4.52 21.06 -6.55
N GLY A 135 -5.61 20.84 -5.82
CA GLY A 135 -6.97 20.96 -6.35
C GLY A 135 -7.22 20.04 -7.55
N GLU A 136 -7.62 20.66 -8.67
CA GLU A 136 -7.86 19.94 -9.92
C GLU A 136 -6.57 19.53 -10.65
N HIS A 137 -5.43 20.15 -10.29
CA HIS A 137 -4.10 19.83 -10.81
C HIS A 137 -3.46 18.67 -10.06
N LEU A 138 -4.10 17.49 -10.05
CA LEU A 138 -3.58 16.28 -9.47
C LEU A 138 -3.95 15.10 -10.36
N ALA A 139 -2.98 14.26 -10.73
CA ALA A 139 -3.22 13.11 -11.60
C ALA A 139 -4.28 12.17 -11.01
N ARG A 140 -5.27 11.76 -11.81
CA ARG A 140 -6.40 10.92 -11.36
C ARG A 140 -6.57 9.64 -12.18
N CYS A 141 -5.68 9.36 -13.15
CA CYS A 141 -5.79 8.18 -14.00
C CYS A 141 -5.73 6.83 -13.27
N ASN A 142 -5.32 6.81 -11.99
CA ASN A 142 -5.29 5.61 -11.13
C ASN A 142 -6.39 5.65 -10.03
N GLY A 143 -7.45 6.40 -10.26
CA GLY A 143 -8.55 6.61 -9.30
C GLY A 143 -8.26 7.72 -8.31
N ILE A 144 -9.34 8.36 -7.84
CA ILE A 144 -9.24 9.51 -6.93
C ILE A 144 -8.67 9.13 -5.55
N GLU A 145 -8.89 7.90 -5.09
CA GLU A 145 -8.35 7.40 -3.82
C GLU A 145 -6.82 7.33 -3.82
N ARG A 146 -6.20 7.40 -4.98
CA ARG A 146 -4.75 7.37 -5.18
C ARG A 146 -4.25 8.53 -6.02
N ALA A 147 -5.03 9.62 -6.06
CA ALA A 147 -4.70 10.78 -6.87
C ALA A 147 -3.25 11.21 -6.65
N GLY A 148 -2.49 11.32 -7.73
CA GLY A 148 -1.07 11.70 -7.74
C GLY A 148 -0.08 10.66 -7.20
N ILE A 149 -0.52 9.55 -6.61
CA ILE A 149 0.35 8.59 -5.91
C ILE A 149 0.91 7.53 -6.86
N VAL A 150 2.17 7.61 -7.21
CA VAL A 150 2.90 6.63 -8.03
C VAL A 150 3.59 5.54 -7.21
N HIS A 151 3.96 5.83 -5.96
CA HIS A 151 4.52 4.87 -5.01
C HIS A 151 4.12 5.23 -3.58
N ARG A 152 4.42 4.35 -2.63
CA ARG A 152 4.02 4.54 -1.23
C ARG A 152 5.09 4.10 -0.25
N ILE A 153 5.06 4.71 0.94
CA ILE A 153 5.75 4.25 2.14
C ILE A 153 4.73 3.95 3.24
N ASP A 154 5.12 3.22 4.26
CA ASP A 154 4.22 2.83 5.36
C ASP A 154 3.81 4.05 6.21
N LYS A 155 2.71 3.92 6.97
CA LYS A 155 2.17 4.94 7.88
C LYS A 155 3.28 5.54 8.75
N ASP A 156 4.02 4.68 9.45
CA ASP A 156 5.04 5.08 10.42
C ASP A 156 6.46 5.15 9.82
N THR A 157 6.57 5.16 8.50
CA THR A 157 7.78 5.51 7.76
C THR A 157 7.69 6.96 7.32
N SER A 158 8.68 7.77 7.63
CA SER A 158 8.81 9.14 7.17
C SER A 158 9.67 9.23 5.91
N GLY A 159 9.66 10.38 5.23
CA GLY A 159 10.61 10.70 4.16
C GLY A 159 9.97 10.92 2.79
N LEU A 160 10.81 10.90 1.77
CA LEU A 160 10.52 11.42 0.44
C LEU A 160 9.57 10.53 -0.37
N LEU A 161 8.58 11.18 -0.99
CA LEU A 161 7.74 10.63 -2.04
C LEU A 161 7.61 11.63 -3.18
N VAL A 162 7.56 11.12 -4.43
CA VAL A 162 7.15 11.90 -5.60
C VAL A 162 5.67 11.66 -5.89
N CYS A 163 4.96 12.74 -6.21
CA CYS A 163 3.56 12.74 -6.57
C CYS A 163 3.38 13.45 -7.91
N ALA A 164 2.50 12.93 -8.77
CA ALA A 164 2.24 13.49 -10.09
C ALA A 164 1.06 14.48 -10.05
N LYS A 165 1.20 15.63 -10.69
CA LYS A 165 0.15 16.66 -10.82
C LYS A 165 -0.71 16.45 -12.06
N ASP A 166 -0.22 15.73 -13.06
CA ASP A 166 -0.97 15.38 -14.28
C ASP A 166 -0.77 13.91 -14.67
N ASP A 167 -1.67 13.42 -15.52
CA ASP A 167 -1.70 12.01 -15.93
C ASP A 167 -0.51 11.60 -16.81
N LEU A 168 0.10 12.53 -17.55
CA LEU A 168 1.29 12.24 -18.36
C LEU A 168 2.49 12.00 -17.45
N SER A 169 2.69 12.87 -16.48
CA SER A 169 3.75 12.73 -15.47
C SER A 169 3.53 11.49 -14.61
N TYR A 170 2.27 11.18 -14.27
CA TYR A 170 1.94 9.92 -13.56
C TYR A 170 2.42 8.70 -14.34
N ARG A 171 2.11 8.61 -15.65
CA ARG A 171 2.50 7.47 -16.49
C ARG A 171 4.01 7.32 -16.59
N GLY A 172 4.73 8.42 -16.85
CA GLY A 172 6.19 8.38 -16.95
C GLY A 172 6.88 8.02 -15.61
N LEU A 173 6.38 8.50 -14.47
CA LEU A 173 6.89 8.09 -13.16
C LEU A 173 6.54 6.64 -12.83
N ALA A 174 5.32 6.18 -13.15
CA ALA A 174 4.89 4.79 -12.93
C ALA A 174 5.73 3.80 -13.77
N GLU A 175 6.06 4.16 -15.01
CA GLU A 175 6.95 3.39 -15.88
C GLU A 175 8.34 3.25 -15.25
N GLN A 176 8.94 4.35 -14.80
CA GLN A 176 10.25 4.33 -14.12
C GLN A 176 10.23 3.47 -12.84
N ILE A 177 9.14 3.49 -12.07
CA ILE A 177 8.96 2.62 -10.90
C ILE A 177 8.91 1.14 -11.33
N GLN A 178 8.23 0.84 -12.44
CA GLN A 178 8.11 -0.52 -12.99
C GLN A 178 9.44 -1.03 -13.56
N GLU A 179 10.20 -0.16 -14.22
CA GLU A 179 11.51 -0.45 -14.79
C GLU A 179 12.66 -0.41 -13.78
N HIS A 180 12.34 -0.10 -12.51
CA HIS A 180 13.32 0.00 -11.41
C HIS A 180 14.42 1.06 -11.63
N THR A 181 14.13 2.11 -12.40
CA THR A 181 15.06 3.22 -12.69
C THR A 181 14.98 4.37 -11.68
N VAL A 182 14.01 4.31 -10.75
CA VAL A 182 13.90 5.26 -9.63
C VAL A 182 14.83 4.85 -8.49
N ASP A 183 15.74 5.73 -8.11
CA ASP A 183 16.57 5.53 -6.92
C ASP A 183 15.75 5.80 -5.65
N ARG A 184 15.66 4.80 -4.78
CA ARG A 184 14.94 4.88 -3.51
C ARG A 184 15.84 4.40 -2.39
N PHE A 185 16.42 5.35 -1.66
CA PHE A 185 17.30 5.06 -0.52
C PHE A 185 16.57 5.33 0.79
N TYR A 186 16.75 4.42 1.71
CA TYR A 186 16.20 4.48 3.05
C TYR A 186 17.32 4.38 4.07
N GLU A 187 17.16 5.04 5.21
CA GLU A 187 17.99 4.76 6.38
C GLU A 187 17.13 4.13 7.47
N THR A 188 17.71 3.17 8.19
CA THR A 188 17.01 2.42 9.24
C THR A 188 17.97 1.98 10.32
N VAL A 189 17.45 1.86 11.55
CA VAL A 189 18.16 1.19 12.64
C VAL A 189 17.47 -0.13 12.92
N VAL A 190 18.25 -1.21 12.98
CA VAL A 190 17.76 -2.57 13.26
C VAL A 190 18.28 -3.09 14.59
N TYR A 191 17.55 -4.02 15.19
CA TYR A 191 18.05 -4.81 16.31
C TYR A 191 19.14 -5.79 15.82
N GLY A 192 20.15 -6.01 16.66
CA GLY A 192 21.24 -6.93 16.36
C GLY A 192 22.30 -6.35 15.45
N ASN A 193 23.25 -7.21 15.06
CA ASN A 193 24.34 -6.86 14.16
C ASN A 193 24.38 -7.85 13.01
N LEU A 194 24.26 -7.30 11.78
CA LEU A 194 24.50 -8.06 10.55
C LEU A 194 25.98 -8.44 10.46
N LYS A 195 26.28 -9.63 9.96
CA LYS A 195 27.66 -10.12 9.83
C LYS A 195 28.40 -9.36 8.73
N GLU A 196 27.76 -9.24 7.57
CA GLU A 196 28.34 -8.61 6.39
C GLU A 196 28.06 -7.11 6.41
N ASP A 197 28.97 -6.31 5.85
CA ASP A 197 28.83 -4.85 5.75
C ASP A 197 27.83 -4.42 4.68
N GLU A 198 27.62 -5.24 3.68
CA GLU A 198 26.65 -5.04 2.62
C GLU A 198 26.05 -6.36 2.16
N GLY A 199 24.92 -6.30 1.51
CA GLY A 199 24.27 -7.50 0.97
C GLY A 199 23.01 -7.20 0.20
N THR A 200 22.54 -8.24 -0.48
CA THR A 200 21.28 -8.23 -1.23
C THR A 200 20.34 -9.29 -0.69
N ILE A 201 19.10 -8.89 -0.43
CA ILE A 201 18.01 -9.78 -0.03
C ILE A 201 17.06 -9.87 -1.23
N ASP A 202 17.18 -10.95 -2.01
CA ASP A 202 16.29 -11.26 -3.15
C ASP A 202 15.39 -12.42 -2.76
N LEU A 203 14.29 -12.09 -2.09
CA LEU A 203 13.36 -13.07 -1.53
C LEU A 203 11.91 -12.63 -1.76
N PRO A 204 11.04 -13.53 -2.25
CA PRO A 204 9.65 -13.18 -2.53
C PRO A 204 8.85 -12.84 -1.27
N ILE A 205 8.01 -11.81 -1.38
CA ILE A 205 7.12 -11.35 -0.31
C ILE A 205 5.65 -11.59 -0.67
N GLY A 206 4.93 -12.17 0.26
CA GLY A 206 3.48 -12.38 0.17
C GLY A 206 2.79 -12.28 1.53
N ARG A 207 1.47 -12.51 1.55
CA ARG A 207 0.73 -12.57 2.81
C ARG A 207 1.23 -13.74 3.66
N SER A 208 1.41 -13.50 4.96
CA SER A 208 1.78 -14.55 5.91
C SER A 208 0.69 -15.63 5.97
N LEU A 209 1.10 -16.89 5.95
CA LEU A 209 0.16 -18.03 6.12
C LEU A 209 -0.38 -18.13 7.55
N LYS A 210 0.41 -17.66 8.54
CA LYS A 210 0.08 -17.72 9.97
C LYS A 210 -0.78 -16.53 10.41
N ASP A 211 -0.54 -15.35 9.84
CA ASP A 211 -1.24 -14.11 10.20
C ASP A 211 -1.49 -13.28 8.93
N ARG A 212 -2.71 -13.32 8.41
CA ARG A 212 -3.08 -12.62 7.16
C ARG A 212 -2.98 -11.10 7.22
N LYS A 213 -2.82 -10.52 8.41
CA LYS A 213 -2.57 -9.07 8.58
C LYS A 213 -1.12 -8.70 8.33
N LYS A 214 -0.21 -9.68 8.30
CA LYS A 214 1.23 -9.48 8.09
C LYS A 214 1.67 -9.94 6.70
N MET A 215 2.78 -9.37 6.26
CA MET A 215 3.56 -9.87 5.13
C MET A 215 4.67 -10.79 5.64
N ALA A 216 5.18 -11.66 4.78
CA ALA A 216 6.28 -12.58 5.11
C ALA A 216 7.09 -12.90 3.86
N VAL A 217 8.34 -13.29 4.04
CA VAL A 217 9.12 -13.98 3.01
C VAL A 217 8.45 -15.32 2.72
N ARG A 218 8.23 -15.63 1.44
CA ARG A 218 7.47 -16.77 0.95
C ARG A 218 8.32 -17.67 0.06
N LEU A 219 9.29 -18.37 0.67
CA LEU A 219 10.16 -19.32 -0.06
C LEU A 219 9.36 -20.48 -0.66
N ASP A 220 8.23 -20.84 -0.07
CA ASP A 220 7.28 -21.82 -0.58
C ASP A 220 6.61 -21.41 -1.91
N CYS A 221 6.74 -20.16 -2.29
CA CYS A 221 6.25 -19.60 -3.56
C CYS A 221 7.33 -19.53 -4.64
N LEU A 222 8.59 -19.85 -4.33
CA LEU A 222 9.71 -19.85 -5.28
C LEU A 222 9.77 -21.21 -5.97
N GLN A 223 9.62 -21.20 -7.30
CA GLN A 223 9.70 -22.39 -8.13
C GLN A 223 11.15 -22.76 -8.46
N PRO A 224 11.45 -24.03 -8.83
CA PRO A 224 12.79 -24.47 -9.19
C PRO A 224 13.42 -23.72 -10.38
N ASP A 225 12.59 -23.15 -11.26
CA ASP A 225 13.02 -22.32 -12.39
C ASP A 225 13.25 -20.84 -12.04
N GLY A 226 13.09 -20.48 -10.75
CA GLY A 226 13.25 -19.12 -10.25
C GLY A 226 11.99 -18.23 -10.39
N THR A 227 10.89 -18.74 -10.94
CA THR A 227 9.62 -17.99 -10.97
C THR A 227 8.95 -17.98 -9.60
N VAL A 228 8.07 -17.01 -9.37
CA VAL A 228 7.38 -16.81 -8.09
C VAL A 228 5.87 -16.90 -8.29
N GLU A 229 5.22 -17.87 -7.65
CA GLU A 229 3.76 -18.05 -7.69
C GLU A 229 3.10 -17.82 -6.33
N GLY A 230 2.07 -16.96 -6.28
CA GLY A 230 1.34 -16.65 -5.03
C GLY A 230 2.03 -15.66 -4.09
N ALA A 231 3.21 -15.15 -4.48
CA ALA A 231 3.94 -14.05 -3.87
C ALA A 231 4.45 -13.09 -4.94
N ARG A 232 5.23 -12.10 -4.56
CA ARG A 232 5.86 -11.15 -5.51
C ARG A 232 7.36 -11.10 -5.24
N GLN A 233 8.16 -11.11 -6.31
CA GLN A 233 9.60 -10.88 -6.21
C GLN A 233 9.87 -9.55 -5.51
N ALA A 234 10.88 -9.55 -4.64
CA ALA A 234 11.26 -8.38 -3.86
C ALA A 234 12.78 -8.37 -3.64
N VAL A 235 13.41 -7.25 -4.00
CA VAL A 235 14.86 -7.07 -3.91
C VAL A 235 15.19 -5.84 -3.08
N THR A 236 15.96 -6.06 -2.01
CA THR A 236 16.46 -5.02 -1.09
C THR A 236 17.97 -5.15 -0.96
N HIS A 237 18.71 -4.10 -1.29
CA HIS A 237 20.13 -4.01 -0.98
C HIS A 237 20.31 -3.29 0.35
N TYR A 238 21.28 -3.72 1.16
CA TYR A 238 21.64 -3.01 2.39
C TYR A 238 23.14 -2.76 2.47
N GLN A 239 23.48 -1.68 3.15
CA GLN A 239 24.85 -1.32 3.53
C GLN A 239 24.84 -0.89 5.00
N VAL A 240 25.79 -1.42 5.76
CA VAL A 240 26.03 -1.01 7.16
C VAL A 240 26.70 0.36 7.16
N LEU A 241 26.05 1.34 7.78
CA LEU A 241 26.64 2.66 8.01
C LEU A 241 27.40 2.69 9.33
N ARG A 242 26.85 2.04 10.37
CA ARG A 242 27.51 1.97 11.69
C ARG A 242 26.94 0.84 12.53
N ARG A 243 27.81 0.17 13.29
CA ARG A 243 27.44 -0.82 14.29
C ARG A 243 27.44 -0.22 15.70
N TYR A 244 26.47 -0.67 16.49
CA TYR A 244 26.31 -0.28 17.89
C TYR A 244 26.11 -1.53 18.74
N ASN A 245 26.20 -1.40 20.06
CA ASN A 245 25.90 -2.49 20.98
C ASN A 245 24.42 -2.89 20.88
N GLY A 246 24.15 -4.02 20.23
CA GLY A 246 22.80 -4.55 20.02
C GLY A 246 21.99 -3.91 18.88
N PHE A 247 22.58 -2.99 18.09
CA PHE A 247 21.92 -2.34 16.96
C PHE A 247 22.86 -2.12 15.77
N THR A 248 22.27 -1.96 14.60
CA THR A 248 22.99 -1.56 13.37
C THR A 248 22.23 -0.47 12.64
N HIS A 249 22.90 0.59 12.25
CA HIS A 249 22.40 1.64 11.36
C HIS A 249 22.71 1.24 9.92
N LEU A 250 21.70 1.18 9.07
CA LEU A 250 21.77 0.71 7.70
C LEU A 250 21.27 1.76 6.72
N ARG A 251 21.86 1.76 5.54
CA ARG A 251 21.25 2.30 4.32
C ARG A 251 20.66 1.14 3.52
N CYS A 252 19.45 1.28 3.03
CA CYS A 252 18.80 0.31 2.15
C CYS A 252 18.47 0.95 0.81
N ARG A 253 18.69 0.24 -0.30
CA ARG A 253 18.25 0.62 -1.65
C ARG A 253 17.22 -0.39 -2.13
N LEU A 254 16.11 0.11 -2.65
CA LEU A 254 15.03 -0.73 -3.16
C LEU A 254 15.03 -0.79 -4.69
N GLU A 255 15.02 -1.99 -5.26
CA GLU A 255 14.63 -2.18 -6.66
C GLU A 255 13.11 -2.29 -6.77
N THR A 256 12.50 -3.09 -5.94
CA THR A 256 11.04 -3.29 -5.86
C THR A 256 10.45 -2.52 -4.68
N GLY A 257 9.11 -2.32 -4.65
CA GLY A 257 8.41 -1.61 -3.57
C GLY A 257 7.21 -2.40 -3.04
N ARG A 258 7.44 -3.56 -2.40
CA ARG A 258 6.37 -4.38 -1.83
C ARG A 258 5.97 -3.87 -0.44
N THR A 259 4.73 -4.13 -0.05
CA THR A 259 4.23 -3.75 1.28
C THR A 259 5.16 -4.28 2.38
N HIS A 260 5.62 -3.38 3.26
CA HIS A 260 6.54 -3.66 4.38
C HIS A 260 7.89 -4.28 3.96
N GLN A 261 8.34 -4.12 2.72
CA GLN A 261 9.46 -4.88 2.16
C GLN A 261 10.73 -4.85 3.00
N ILE A 262 11.28 -3.68 3.32
CA ILE A 262 12.50 -3.54 4.15
C ILE A 262 12.28 -4.21 5.51
N ARG A 263 11.14 -3.98 6.14
CA ARG A 263 10.78 -4.49 7.46
C ARG A 263 10.73 -6.02 7.50
N VAL A 264 10.10 -6.62 6.48
CA VAL A 264 9.99 -8.09 6.32
C VAL A 264 11.34 -8.71 6.03
N HIS A 265 12.10 -8.15 5.09
CA HIS A 265 13.42 -8.66 4.72
C HIS A 265 14.41 -8.64 5.88
N LEU A 266 14.52 -7.51 6.59
CA LEU A 266 15.43 -7.39 7.73
C LEU A 266 14.99 -8.27 8.91
N ALA A 267 13.67 -8.40 9.15
CA ALA A 267 13.16 -9.34 10.14
C ALA A 267 13.47 -10.80 9.80
N TYR A 268 13.43 -11.17 8.51
CA TYR A 268 13.81 -12.50 8.05
C TYR A 268 15.30 -12.82 8.32
N LEU A 269 16.19 -11.82 8.21
CA LEU A 269 17.59 -11.93 8.58
C LEU A 269 17.83 -11.97 10.11
N GLY A 270 16.78 -11.93 10.93
CA GLY A 270 16.88 -11.88 12.39
C GLY A 270 17.26 -10.50 12.95
N CYS A 271 17.28 -9.48 12.12
CA CYS A 271 17.60 -8.10 12.47
C CYS A 271 16.40 -7.17 12.17
N PRO A 272 15.24 -7.30 12.88
CA PRO A 272 14.07 -6.49 12.61
C PRO A 272 14.33 -5.00 12.89
N VAL A 273 13.56 -4.12 12.23
CA VAL A 273 13.66 -2.67 12.41
C VAL A 273 13.34 -2.28 13.85
N ALA A 274 14.15 -1.39 14.42
CA ALA A 274 13.94 -0.89 15.79
C ALA A 274 12.60 -0.14 15.89
N GLY A 275 11.84 -0.43 16.94
CA GLY A 275 10.51 0.16 17.16
C GLY A 275 9.38 -0.46 16.32
N ASP A 276 9.66 -1.40 15.43
CA ASP A 276 8.62 -2.06 14.63
C ASP A 276 7.72 -2.94 15.51
N GLU A 277 6.46 -2.56 15.64
CA GLU A 277 5.46 -3.26 16.44
C GLU A 277 4.92 -4.54 15.78
N VAL A 278 5.12 -4.67 14.45
CA VAL A 278 4.58 -5.80 13.67
C VAL A 278 5.60 -6.92 13.54
N TYR A 279 6.85 -6.59 13.21
CA TYR A 279 7.92 -7.56 12.92
C TYR A 279 9.04 -7.58 13.97
N GLY A 280 9.03 -6.61 14.88
CA GLY A 280 10.00 -6.49 15.96
C GLY A 280 9.71 -7.36 17.18
N PRO A 281 10.49 -7.19 18.26
CA PRO A 281 10.26 -7.85 19.53
C PRO A 281 8.89 -7.50 20.14
N LYS A 282 8.34 -8.38 20.99
CA LYS A 282 7.06 -8.15 21.69
C LYS A 282 7.03 -6.87 22.54
N LYS A 283 8.19 -6.37 22.94
CA LYS A 283 8.34 -5.10 23.66
C LYS A 283 9.13 -4.12 22.78
N PRO A 284 8.45 -3.39 21.88
CA PRO A 284 9.10 -2.43 21.02
C PRO A 284 9.64 -1.23 21.82
N ILE A 285 10.56 -0.47 21.21
CA ILE A 285 11.06 0.79 21.77
C ILE A 285 9.99 1.85 21.62
N ARG A 286 9.15 2.05 22.63
CA ARG A 286 7.97 2.92 22.59
C ARG A 286 8.25 4.35 22.16
N ARG A 287 9.41 4.93 22.57
CA ARG A 287 9.80 6.30 22.19
C ARG A 287 9.99 6.50 20.67
N LEU A 288 10.10 5.42 19.90
CA LEU A 288 10.16 5.49 18.44
C LEU A 288 8.79 5.59 17.80
N GLU A 289 7.72 5.24 18.52
CA GLU A 289 6.32 5.32 18.04
C GLU A 289 6.15 4.68 16.66
N GLY A 290 6.64 3.45 16.48
CA GLY A 290 6.70 2.71 15.21
C GLY A 290 8.14 2.53 14.72
N GLN A 291 8.28 1.99 13.50
CA GLN A 291 9.58 1.63 12.92
C GLN A 291 10.53 2.83 12.74
N CYS A 292 11.80 2.65 13.12
CA CYS A 292 12.89 3.58 12.84
C CYS A 292 13.37 3.41 11.39
N LEU A 293 12.59 3.95 10.46
CA LEU A 293 12.77 3.83 9.01
C LEU A 293 12.40 5.14 8.33
N HIS A 294 13.28 5.65 7.48
CA HIS A 294 13.14 6.93 6.80
C HIS A 294 13.53 6.82 5.32
N ALA A 295 12.67 7.27 4.41
CA ALA A 295 12.95 7.40 2.97
C ALA A 295 13.87 8.61 2.74
N ARG A 296 15.18 8.37 2.81
CA ARG A 296 16.25 9.35 2.92
C ARG A 296 16.53 10.09 1.63
N ALA A 297 16.53 9.36 0.49
CA ALA A 297 16.80 9.96 -0.80
C ALA A 297 15.95 9.34 -1.91
N LEU A 298 15.64 10.17 -2.90
CA LEU A 298 14.82 9.85 -4.05
C LEU A 298 15.41 10.45 -5.33
N GLY A 299 15.68 9.61 -6.33
CA GLY A 299 16.18 10.05 -7.63
C GLY A 299 15.34 9.46 -8.77
N PHE A 300 14.96 10.30 -9.72
CA PHE A 300 14.18 9.91 -10.91
C PHE A 300 14.43 10.87 -12.06
N THR A 301 14.07 10.45 -13.27
CA THR A 301 14.09 11.33 -14.44
C THR A 301 12.76 12.06 -14.53
N HIS A 302 12.79 13.37 -14.64
CA HIS A 302 11.58 14.18 -14.78
C HIS A 302 10.84 13.79 -16.07
N PRO A 303 9.58 13.33 -16.01
CA PRO A 303 8.89 12.68 -17.15
C PRO A 303 8.66 13.63 -18.35
N ILE A 304 8.67 14.93 -18.13
CA ILE A 304 8.43 15.93 -19.19
C ILE A 304 9.76 16.52 -19.69
N SER A 305 10.63 17.03 -18.79
CA SER A 305 11.88 17.67 -19.19
C SER A 305 13.00 16.69 -19.54
N GLY A 306 12.93 15.44 -19.06
CA GLY A 306 14.00 14.45 -19.19
C GLY A 306 15.20 14.69 -18.28
N GLU A 307 15.15 15.70 -17.42
CA GLU A 307 16.22 16.01 -16.47
C GLU A 307 16.28 14.96 -15.34
N ARG A 308 17.49 14.58 -14.93
CA ARG A 308 17.67 13.71 -13.76
C ARG A 308 17.60 14.54 -12.49
N LEU A 309 16.58 14.31 -11.69
CA LEU A 309 16.38 14.94 -10.38
C LEU A 309 16.81 14.01 -9.26
N TYR A 310 17.40 14.58 -8.21
CA TYR A 310 17.81 13.83 -7.02
C TYR A 310 17.61 14.70 -5.77
N PHE A 311 16.92 14.15 -4.78
CA PHE A 311 16.56 14.85 -3.54
C PHE A 311 17.01 14.03 -2.33
N GLU A 312 17.45 14.72 -1.30
CA GLU A 312 17.72 14.15 0.01
C GLU A 312 16.96 14.93 1.08
N SER A 313 16.47 14.24 2.10
CA SER A 313 15.87 14.83 3.29
C SER A 313 16.78 14.61 4.51
N GLU A 314 16.78 15.50 5.47
CA GLU A 314 17.46 15.27 6.75
C GLU A 314 16.81 14.13 7.54
N LEU A 315 17.60 13.44 8.35
CA LEU A 315 17.04 12.45 9.28
C LEU A 315 16.19 13.15 10.34
N PRO A 316 14.95 12.73 10.56
CA PRO A 316 14.07 13.38 11.51
C PRO A 316 14.52 13.20 12.96
N ASP A 317 14.07 14.10 13.85
CA ASP A 317 14.48 14.17 15.24
C ASP A 317 14.32 12.85 16.01
N TYR A 318 13.25 12.08 15.76
CA TYR A 318 13.07 10.79 16.41
C TYR A 318 14.20 9.81 16.07
N PHE A 319 14.69 9.88 14.82
CA PHE A 319 15.76 9.01 14.32
C PHE A 319 17.12 9.43 14.90
N THR A 320 17.47 10.72 14.75
CA THR A 320 18.75 11.25 15.24
C THR A 320 18.86 11.16 16.76
N SER A 321 17.77 11.44 17.49
CA SER A 321 17.69 11.29 18.94
C SER A 321 17.88 9.83 19.37
N PHE A 322 17.32 8.89 18.61
CA PHE A 322 17.54 7.47 18.88
C PHE A 322 19.02 7.08 18.67
N LEU A 323 19.61 7.46 17.55
CA LEU A 323 21.03 7.19 17.28
C LEU A 323 21.95 7.72 18.38
N ARG A 324 21.69 8.93 18.91
CA ARG A 324 22.49 9.53 20.01
C ARG A 324 22.46 8.72 21.29
N THR A 325 21.47 7.86 21.50
CA THR A 325 21.38 7.00 22.69
C THR A 325 22.13 5.68 22.55
N LEU A 326 22.57 5.35 21.34
CA LEU A 326 23.24 4.09 21.05
C LEU A 326 24.74 4.22 21.32
N VAL A 327 25.31 3.20 21.93
CA VAL A 327 26.75 3.10 22.20
C VAL A 327 27.42 2.45 20.97
N PRO A 328 28.34 3.15 20.30
CA PRO A 328 29.07 2.56 19.20
C PRO A 328 29.78 1.26 19.61
N ARG A 329 29.78 0.29 18.72
CA ARG A 329 30.60 -0.91 18.90
C ARG A 329 32.02 -0.59 18.46
N GLU A 330 32.99 -0.85 19.34
CA GLU A 330 34.40 -0.79 18.98
C GLU A 330 34.68 -1.90 17.95
N GLU A 331 35.34 -1.54 16.86
CA GLU A 331 35.83 -2.51 15.88
C GLU A 331 37.02 -3.23 16.53
N GLU A 332 36.94 -4.57 16.66
CA GLU A 332 38.04 -5.42 17.10
C GLU A 332 39.04 -5.63 15.96
#